data_33f4643c612aecf67cbe0d417fa59191
#
_entry.id   33f4643c612aecf67cbe0d417fa59191
#
_cell.length_a   1.000
_cell.length_b   1.000
_cell.length_c   1.000
_cell.angle_alpha   90.00
_cell.angle_beta   90.00
_cell.angle_gamma   90.00
#
_symmetry.space_group_name_H-M   'P 1'
#
loop_
_entity.id
_entity.type
_entity.pdbx_description
1 polymer ?
#
loop_
_entity_poly.entity_id
_entity_poly.type
_entity_poly.pdbx_seq_one_letter_code
_entity_poly.pdbx_strand_id
1 'polypeptide(L)'
;METTIVRVEDLSHQYSKDWAIQNISFEIKTNRILGLLGSNGAGKSTTMNILCGVLNQTKGNIYIDGINLKENPVEAKKLIGFLPQTPPLHLDLTVDEYLIHCAQLRLVPKENLRNAVEKAKEKCGISHFSHRLIKNLSGGYRQRVGIAQAIIHEPKLVVLDEPTNGLDPNQILEVRNLIKKIALDKAVIFSSHILSEVQATCQDIRMIENGHMVFSDTLDAFNNYIEADKLTASFENPPVVEAFKEISEITNAVYLTPKKVQITFEGTQEIAEKIVAVSVYNNWKLREIQFEKVSLDEIFAQLSKKAPSKNAILS
;
A
#
# COMPACT_ATOMS: atom_id res chain seq x y z
N MET A 1 7.44 -18.44 13.34
CA MET A 1 8.49 -17.44 13.03
C MET A 1 8.14 -16.77 11.71
N GLU A 2 8.20 -15.43 11.64
CA GLU A 2 8.03 -14.71 10.37
C GLU A 2 9.25 -14.98 9.47
N THR A 3 9.01 -15.56 8.29
CA THR A 3 10.07 -15.87 7.33
C THR A 3 10.08 -14.83 6.22
N THR A 4 11.25 -14.35 5.82
CA THR A 4 11.39 -13.43 4.67
C THR A 4 11.06 -14.19 3.39
N ILE A 5 10.05 -13.76 2.67
CA ILE A 5 9.60 -14.33 1.38
C ILE A 5 10.21 -13.57 0.20
N VAL A 6 10.32 -12.26 0.31
CA VAL A 6 10.93 -11.43 -0.74
C VAL A 6 12.09 -10.64 -0.16
N ARG A 7 13.22 -10.65 -0.84
CA ARG A 7 14.36 -9.76 -0.58
C ARG A 7 14.81 -9.13 -1.88
N VAL A 8 14.78 -7.82 -1.92
CA VAL A 8 15.20 -6.98 -3.03
C VAL A 8 16.43 -6.21 -2.61
N GLU A 9 17.51 -6.29 -3.39
CA GLU A 9 18.82 -5.70 -3.10
C GLU A 9 19.24 -4.80 -4.27
N ASP A 10 19.38 -3.51 -4.01
CA ASP A 10 19.90 -2.46 -4.91
C ASP A 10 19.32 -2.51 -6.33
N LEU A 11 18.00 -2.81 -6.40
CA LEU A 11 17.30 -2.98 -7.65
C LEU A 11 17.28 -1.67 -8.43
N SER A 12 17.80 -1.73 -9.66
CA SER A 12 17.81 -0.60 -10.59
C SER A 12 17.42 -1.06 -11.98
N HIS A 13 16.65 -0.24 -12.69
CA HIS A 13 16.27 -0.51 -14.07
C HIS A 13 16.26 0.75 -14.91
N GLN A 14 16.79 0.63 -16.11
CA GLN A 14 16.90 1.70 -17.09
C GLN A 14 16.21 1.31 -18.38
N TYR A 15 15.32 2.18 -18.85
CA TYR A 15 14.75 2.11 -20.21
C TYR A 15 15.59 3.01 -21.11
N SER A 16 16.27 2.44 -22.08
CA SER A 16 17.20 3.18 -22.94
C SER A 16 18.26 3.96 -22.14
N LYS A 17 18.11 5.27 -21.99
CA LYS A 17 19.01 6.14 -21.23
C LYS A 17 18.40 6.62 -19.90
N ASP A 18 17.11 6.43 -19.67
CA ASP A 18 16.40 6.97 -18.53
C ASP A 18 16.23 5.92 -17.45
N TRP A 19 16.66 6.25 -16.23
CA TRP A 19 16.44 5.42 -15.06
C TRP A 19 14.97 5.47 -14.64
N ALA A 20 14.33 4.32 -14.64
CA ALA A 20 12.96 4.18 -14.15
C ALA A 20 12.93 3.97 -12.63
N ILE A 21 13.90 3.20 -12.11
CA ILE A 21 14.12 2.98 -10.68
C ILE A 21 15.61 2.85 -10.40
N GLN A 22 16.04 3.26 -9.19
CA GLN A 22 17.43 3.23 -8.77
C GLN A 22 17.57 2.83 -7.30
N ASN A 23 18.42 1.83 -7.02
CA ASN A 23 18.83 1.39 -5.70
C ASN A 23 17.66 1.10 -4.75
N ILE A 24 16.63 0.42 -5.25
CA ILE A 24 15.45 0.01 -4.47
C ILE A 24 15.82 -1.24 -3.68
N SER A 25 15.77 -1.18 -2.34
CA SER A 25 16.02 -2.31 -1.46
C SER A 25 14.92 -2.42 -0.41
N PHE A 26 14.36 -3.63 -0.22
CA PHE A 26 13.37 -3.92 0.81
C PHE A 26 13.16 -5.43 1.00
N GLU A 27 12.52 -5.78 2.10
CA GLU A 27 12.12 -7.15 2.41
C GLU A 27 10.62 -7.25 2.73
N ILE A 28 10.07 -8.45 2.51
CA ILE A 28 8.69 -8.77 2.88
C ILE A 28 8.68 -10.15 3.54
N LYS A 29 8.00 -10.22 4.67
CA LYS A 29 7.81 -11.46 5.42
C LYS A 29 6.49 -12.14 5.07
N THR A 30 6.35 -13.41 5.46
CA THR A 30 5.07 -14.13 5.40
C THR A 30 3.95 -13.38 6.13
N ASN A 31 2.71 -13.56 5.67
CA ASN A 31 1.50 -13.01 6.31
C ASN A 31 1.48 -11.48 6.45
N ARG A 32 2.21 -10.80 5.57
CA ARG A 32 2.27 -9.32 5.53
C ARG A 32 1.71 -8.79 4.22
N ILE A 33 1.06 -7.65 4.30
CA ILE A 33 0.62 -6.87 3.15
C ILE A 33 1.50 -5.63 3.07
N LEU A 34 2.26 -5.53 1.99
CA LEU A 34 3.07 -4.37 1.67
C LEU A 34 2.39 -3.52 0.62
N GLY A 35 2.16 -2.26 0.95
CA GLY A 35 1.70 -1.24 0.01
C GLY A 35 2.87 -0.57 -0.71
N LEU A 36 2.90 -0.66 -2.04
CA LEU A 36 3.83 0.08 -2.87
C LEU A 36 3.16 1.37 -3.33
N LEU A 37 3.49 2.48 -2.67
CA LEU A 37 2.89 3.79 -2.86
C LEU A 37 3.77 4.68 -3.74
N GLY A 38 3.18 5.65 -4.42
CA GLY A 38 3.90 6.66 -5.20
C GLY A 38 3.03 7.27 -6.31
N SER A 39 3.46 8.37 -6.88
CA SER A 39 2.78 9.03 -7.98
C SER A 39 2.77 8.19 -9.27
N ASN A 40 1.96 8.58 -10.25
CA ASN A 40 1.98 7.94 -11.56
C ASN A 40 3.35 8.17 -12.22
N GLY A 41 3.94 7.10 -12.75
CA GLY A 41 5.30 7.16 -13.33
C GLY A 41 6.45 7.15 -12.30
N ALA A 42 6.17 6.97 -11.01
CA ALA A 42 7.19 6.90 -9.96
C ALA A 42 8.11 5.66 -10.04
N GLY A 43 7.70 4.60 -10.75
CA GLY A 43 8.46 3.35 -10.88
C GLY A 43 7.78 2.13 -10.25
N LYS A 44 6.55 2.25 -9.72
CA LYS A 44 5.82 1.14 -9.06
C LYS A 44 5.64 -0.09 -9.98
N SER A 45 5.00 0.09 -11.12
CA SER A 45 4.75 -1.02 -12.08
C SER A 45 6.05 -1.59 -12.65
N THR A 46 7.09 -0.77 -12.84
CA THR A 46 8.43 -1.26 -13.22
C THR A 46 8.99 -2.19 -12.15
N THR A 47 8.95 -1.79 -10.88
CA THR A 47 9.39 -2.60 -9.75
C THR A 47 8.62 -3.92 -9.68
N MET A 48 7.29 -3.87 -9.81
CA MET A 48 6.43 -5.06 -9.75
C MET A 48 6.66 -6.00 -10.94
N ASN A 49 6.83 -5.48 -12.14
CA ASN A 49 7.13 -6.29 -13.33
C ASN A 49 8.49 -7.01 -13.21
N ILE A 50 9.48 -6.36 -12.60
CA ILE A 50 10.77 -7.00 -12.34
C ILE A 50 10.64 -8.06 -11.25
N LEU A 51 9.94 -7.78 -10.14
CA LEU A 51 9.64 -8.75 -9.08
C LEU A 51 8.96 -10.01 -9.60
N CYS A 52 8.08 -9.86 -10.60
CA CYS A 52 7.36 -10.98 -11.21
C CYS A 52 8.16 -11.64 -12.37
N GLY A 53 9.37 -11.16 -12.65
CA GLY A 53 10.20 -11.66 -13.75
C GLY A 53 9.60 -11.45 -15.13
N VAL A 54 8.71 -10.46 -15.29
CA VAL A 54 8.18 -10.01 -16.59
C VAL A 54 9.22 -9.12 -17.28
N LEU A 55 9.96 -8.37 -16.47
CA LEU A 55 11.03 -7.48 -16.91
C LEU A 55 12.33 -7.86 -16.19
N ASN A 56 13.45 -7.84 -16.89
CA ASN A 56 14.75 -8.07 -16.29
C ASN A 56 15.32 -6.75 -15.72
N GLN A 57 15.88 -6.79 -14.53
CA GLN A 57 16.56 -5.65 -13.94
C GLN A 57 17.88 -5.32 -14.66
N THR A 58 18.27 -4.05 -14.61
CA THR A 58 19.60 -3.61 -15.09
C THR A 58 20.67 -3.93 -14.05
N LYS A 59 20.38 -3.69 -12.75
CA LYS A 59 21.27 -3.97 -11.61
C LYS A 59 20.48 -4.49 -10.43
N GLY A 60 21.18 -5.09 -9.46
CA GLY A 60 20.62 -5.61 -8.23
C GLY A 60 20.11 -7.04 -8.32
N ASN A 61 19.64 -7.56 -7.21
CA ASN A 61 19.16 -8.93 -7.08
C ASN A 61 17.78 -9.01 -6.43
N ILE A 62 17.03 -10.06 -6.78
CA ILE A 62 15.75 -10.39 -6.18
C ILE A 62 15.76 -11.85 -5.77
N TYR A 63 15.35 -12.10 -4.53
CA TYR A 63 15.22 -13.43 -3.99
C TYR A 63 13.76 -13.66 -3.57
N ILE A 64 13.19 -14.77 -4.04
CA ILE A 64 11.85 -15.23 -3.68
C ILE A 64 12.01 -16.54 -2.91
N ASP A 65 11.66 -16.51 -1.61
CA ASP A 65 11.87 -17.66 -0.71
C ASP A 65 13.31 -18.21 -0.78
N GLY A 66 14.29 -17.32 -0.84
CA GLY A 66 15.71 -17.65 -0.96
C GLY A 66 16.18 -17.98 -2.38
N ILE A 67 15.30 -18.10 -3.36
CA ILE A 67 15.64 -18.42 -4.76
C ILE A 67 15.97 -17.13 -5.51
N ASN A 68 17.16 -17.01 -6.08
CA ASN A 68 17.52 -15.89 -6.94
C ASN A 68 16.70 -15.94 -8.25
N LEU A 69 15.90 -14.87 -8.49
CA LEU A 69 14.99 -14.79 -9.63
C LEU A 69 15.72 -14.78 -10.98
N LYS A 70 16.94 -14.19 -11.04
CA LYS A 70 17.74 -14.11 -12.25
C LYS A 70 18.39 -15.45 -12.60
N GLU A 71 18.89 -16.17 -11.59
CA GLU A 71 19.59 -17.43 -11.78
C GLU A 71 18.64 -18.60 -11.97
N ASN A 72 17.50 -18.60 -11.27
CA ASN A 72 16.52 -19.68 -11.28
C ASN A 72 15.10 -19.15 -11.54
N PRO A 73 14.85 -18.53 -12.72
CA PRO A 73 13.61 -17.80 -12.97
C PRO A 73 12.36 -18.71 -12.99
N VAL A 74 12.48 -19.95 -13.41
CA VAL A 74 11.35 -20.88 -13.46
C VAL A 74 10.89 -21.24 -12.05
N GLU A 75 11.82 -21.61 -11.19
CA GLU A 75 11.50 -22.01 -9.81
C GLU A 75 10.98 -20.82 -8.99
N ALA A 76 11.60 -19.65 -9.12
CA ALA A 76 11.13 -18.43 -8.47
C ALA A 76 9.70 -18.06 -8.92
N LYS A 77 9.42 -18.11 -10.24
CA LYS A 77 8.08 -17.78 -10.79
C LYS A 77 6.97 -18.75 -10.37
N LYS A 78 7.28 -20.00 -10.02
CA LYS A 78 6.31 -20.93 -9.44
C LYS A 78 5.77 -20.44 -8.08
N LEU A 79 6.56 -19.62 -7.37
CA LEU A 79 6.21 -19.08 -6.07
C LEU A 79 5.47 -17.73 -6.15
N ILE A 80 5.29 -17.18 -7.36
CA ILE A 80 4.73 -15.84 -7.56
C ILE A 80 3.39 -15.92 -8.29
N GLY A 81 2.36 -15.33 -7.68
CA GLY A 81 1.11 -14.98 -8.35
C GLY A 81 1.12 -13.52 -8.75
N PHE A 82 0.70 -13.20 -9.96
CA PHE A 82 0.73 -11.82 -10.46
C PHE A 82 -0.57 -11.42 -11.14
N LEU A 83 -1.09 -10.26 -10.73
CA LEU A 83 -2.16 -9.55 -11.41
C LEU A 83 -1.63 -8.20 -11.89
N PRO A 84 -1.41 -8.01 -13.19
CA PRO A 84 -1.04 -6.70 -13.72
C PRO A 84 -2.23 -5.73 -13.68
N GLN A 85 -1.97 -4.44 -13.84
CA GLN A 85 -2.96 -3.36 -13.81
C GLN A 85 -4.13 -3.62 -14.78
N THR A 86 -3.86 -4.17 -15.97
CA THR A 86 -4.90 -4.68 -16.88
C THR A 86 -4.88 -6.20 -16.81
N PRO A 87 -5.89 -6.84 -16.19
CA PRO A 87 -5.97 -8.28 -16.10
C PRO A 87 -5.98 -8.94 -17.50
N PRO A 88 -5.14 -9.96 -17.76
CA PRO A 88 -5.05 -10.61 -19.07
C PRO A 88 -6.20 -11.62 -19.25
N LEU A 89 -7.44 -11.14 -19.23
CA LEU A 89 -8.64 -11.97 -19.29
C LEU A 89 -9.02 -12.32 -20.74
N HIS A 90 -9.33 -13.60 -20.99
CA HIS A 90 -9.94 -14.05 -22.21
C HIS A 90 -11.46 -13.92 -22.11
N LEU A 91 -12.01 -12.83 -22.66
CA LEU A 91 -13.40 -12.41 -22.47
C LEU A 91 -14.44 -13.37 -23.04
N ASP A 92 -14.08 -14.19 -24.02
CA ASP A 92 -14.95 -15.18 -24.69
C ASP A 92 -14.93 -16.55 -24.01
N LEU A 93 -14.14 -16.74 -22.96
CA LEU A 93 -14.16 -17.93 -22.13
C LEU A 93 -15.10 -17.75 -20.93
N THR A 94 -15.62 -18.86 -20.44
CA THR A 94 -16.27 -18.91 -19.13
C THR A 94 -15.21 -18.78 -18.02
N VAL A 95 -15.66 -18.47 -16.79
CA VAL A 95 -14.77 -18.40 -15.65
C VAL A 95 -14.02 -19.71 -15.43
N ASP A 96 -14.71 -20.86 -15.52
CA ASP A 96 -14.10 -22.17 -15.36
C ASP A 96 -13.07 -22.48 -16.43
N GLU A 97 -13.41 -22.27 -17.71
CA GLU A 97 -12.49 -22.53 -18.84
C GLU A 97 -11.22 -21.68 -18.69
N TYR A 98 -11.35 -20.41 -18.35
CA TYR A 98 -10.22 -19.52 -18.16
C TYR A 98 -9.33 -19.95 -16.99
N LEU A 99 -9.93 -20.25 -15.82
CA LEU A 99 -9.17 -20.65 -14.64
C LEU A 99 -8.52 -22.02 -14.81
N ILE A 100 -9.17 -22.99 -15.48
CA ILE A 100 -8.55 -24.28 -15.83
C ILE A 100 -7.33 -24.04 -16.72
N HIS A 101 -7.46 -23.18 -17.74
CA HIS A 101 -6.34 -22.84 -18.61
C HIS A 101 -5.18 -22.19 -17.83
N CYS A 102 -5.47 -21.24 -16.94
CA CYS A 102 -4.45 -20.63 -16.07
C CYS A 102 -3.75 -21.65 -15.16
N ALA A 103 -4.50 -22.57 -14.56
CA ALA A 103 -3.96 -23.61 -13.70
C ALA A 103 -3.01 -24.55 -14.47
N GLN A 104 -3.38 -24.91 -15.71
CA GLN A 104 -2.53 -25.71 -16.61
C GLN A 104 -1.22 -24.99 -16.94
N LEU A 105 -1.28 -23.70 -17.31
CA LEU A 105 -0.10 -22.89 -17.59
C LEU A 105 0.82 -22.73 -16.35
N ARG A 106 0.25 -22.79 -15.15
CA ARG A 106 0.97 -22.76 -13.88
C ARG A 106 1.44 -24.16 -13.42
N LEU A 107 1.32 -25.16 -14.29
CA LEU A 107 1.76 -26.54 -14.06
C LEU A 107 1.10 -27.21 -12.84
N VAL A 108 -0.14 -26.83 -12.53
CA VAL A 108 -0.94 -27.55 -11.53
C VAL A 108 -1.20 -28.99 -12.04
N PRO A 109 -0.91 -30.04 -11.23
CA PRO A 109 -1.12 -31.42 -11.64
C PRO A 109 -2.56 -31.69 -12.09
N LYS A 110 -2.75 -32.52 -13.12
CA LYS A 110 -4.06 -32.77 -13.75
C LYS A 110 -5.11 -33.22 -12.75
N GLU A 111 -4.74 -34.06 -11.82
CA GLU A 111 -5.57 -34.58 -10.73
C GLU A 111 -6.04 -33.48 -9.76
N ASN A 112 -5.30 -32.38 -9.65
CA ASN A 112 -5.58 -31.27 -8.75
C ASN A 112 -6.27 -30.08 -9.43
N LEU A 113 -6.38 -30.07 -10.77
CA LEU A 113 -6.88 -28.90 -11.53
C LEU A 113 -8.26 -28.44 -11.06
N ARG A 114 -9.24 -29.35 -10.95
CA ARG A 114 -10.59 -29.01 -10.52
C ARG A 114 -10.60 -28.44 -9.10
N ASN A 115 -9.89 -29.09 -8.19
CA ASN A 115 -9.80 -28.65 -6.81
C ASN A 115 -9.16 -27.26 -6.69
N ALA A 116 -8.08 -26.99 -7.45
CA ALA A 116 -7.43 -25.68 -7.48
C ALA A 116 -8.37 -24.58 -7.99
N VAL A 117 -9.13 -24.87 -9.07
CA VAL A 117 -10.11 -23.94 -9.63
C VAL A 117 -11.23 -23.65 -8.63
N GLU A 118 -11.83 -24.69 -8.00
CA GLU A 118 -12.90 -24.50 -7.01
C GLU A 118 -12.43 -23.68 -5.82
N LYS A 119 -11.26 -24.01 -5.24
CA LYS A 119 -10.68 -23.23 -4.14
C LYS A 119 -10.42 -21.78 -4.51
N ALA A 120 -9.89 -21.51 -5.70
CA ALA A 120 -9.63 -20.12 -6.15
C ALA A 120 -10.94 -19.34 -6.34
N LYS A 121 -11.98 -19.97 -6.93
CA LYS A 121 -13.30 -19.37 -7.09
C LYS A 121 -13.96 -19.08 -5.75
N GLU A 122 -13.92 -20.03 -4.84
CA GLU A 122 -14.49 -19.89 -3.49
C GLU A 122 -13.79 -18.77 -2.72
N LYS A 123 -12.44 -18.76 -2.70
CA LYS A 123 -11.64 -17.72 -2.03
C LYS A 123 -11.95 -16.32 -2.59
N CYS A 124 -12.19 -16.20 -3.91
CA CYS A 124 -12.52 -14.95 -4.60
C CYS A 124 -14.01 -14.62 -4.64
N GLY A 125 -14.91 -15.50 -4.15
CA GLY A 125 -16.36 -15.29 -4.12
C GLY A 125 -16.99 -15.24 -5.52
N ILE A 126 -16.51 -16.06 -6.46
CA ILE A 126 -16.96 -16.09 -7.85
C ILE A 126 -17.50 -17.46 -8.30
N SER A 127 -17.70 -18.41 -7.40
CA SER A 127 -18.17 -19.77 -7.73
C SER A 127 -19.53 -19.79 -8.44
N HIS A 128 -20.43 -18.84 -8.13
CA HIS A 128 -21.72 -18.72 -8.77
C HIS A 128 -21.67 -18.21 -10.23
N PHE A 129 -20.48 -17.84 -10.73
CA PHE A 129 -20.25 -17.42 -12.11
C PHE A 129 -19.51 -18.45 -12.94
N SER A 130 -19.30 -19.68 -12.46
CA SER A 130 -18.49 -20.75 -13.09
C SER A 130 -18.70 -20.86 -14.60
N HIS A 131 -19.93 -20.92 -15.06
CA HIS A 131 -20.30 -21.11 -16.46
C HIS A 131 -20.62 -19.81 -17.22
N ARG A 132 -20.44 -18.64 -16.58
CA ARG A 132 -20.68 -17.35 -17.21
C ARG A 132 -19.48 -16.88 -17.99
N LEU A 133 -19.71 -16.34 -19.20
CA LEU A 133 -18.66 -15.72 -19.98
C LEU A 133 -18.09 -14.50 -19.25
N ILE A 134 -16.77 -14.36 -19.25
CA ILE A 134 -16.06 -13.27 -18.55
C ILE A 134 -16.49 -11.90 -19.06
N LYS A 135 -16.79 -11.75 -20.37
CA LYS A 135 -17.32 -10.49 -20.94
C LYS A 135 -18.63 -10.02 -20.30
N ASN A 136 -19.41 -10.93 -19.73
CA ASN A 136 -20.71 -10.65 -19.12
C ASN A 136 -20.61 -10.37 -17.61
N LEU A 137 -19.40 -10.27 -17.05
CA LEU A 137 -19.16 -9.90 -15.67
C LEU A 137 -18.97 -8.38 -15.52
N SER A 138 -19.35 -7.83 -14.35
CA SER A 138 -18.98 -6.46 -13.98
C SER A 138 -17.47 -6.29 -13.82
N GLY A 139 -16.98 -5.05 -13.79
CA GLY A 139 -15.55 -4.74 -13.56
C GLY A 139 -15.00 -5.41 -12.30
N GLY A 140 -15.71 -5.32 -11.18
CA GLY A 140 -15.30 -5.93 -9.92
C GLY A 140 -15.22 -7.45 -9.97
N TYR A 141 -16.15 -8.12 -10.66
CA TYR A 141 -16.05 -9.58 -10.83
C TYR A 141 -14.95 -9.99 -11.79
N ARG A 142 -14.70 -9.22 -12.85
CA ARG A 142 -13.52 -9.44 -13.71
C ARG A 142 -12.22 -9.31 -12.92
N GLN A 143 -12.14 -8.31 -12.05
CA GLN A 143 -10.99 -8.14 -11.16
C GLN A 143 -10.79 -9.35 -10.24
N ARG A 144 -11.87 -9.88 -9.64
CA ARG A 144 -11.80 -11.09 -8.82
C ARG A 144 -11.39 -12.33 -9.60
N VAL A 145 -11.80 -12.47 -10.87
CA VAL A 145 -11.30 -13.53 -11.77
C VAL A 145 -9.79 -13.35 -11.99
N GLY A 146 -9.33 -12.10 -12.19
CA GLY A 146 -7.91 -11.78 -12.29
C GLY A 146 -7.11 -12.10 -11.02
N ILE A 147 -7.68 -11.87 -9.83
CA ILE A 147 -7.05 -12.27 -8.57
C ILE A 147 -7.05 -13.81 -8.44
N ALA A 148 -8.15 -14.49 -8.83
CA ALA A 148 -8.24 -15.94 -8.76
C ALA A 148 -7.16 -16.63 -9.59
N GLN A 149 -6.87 -16.16 -10.82
CA GLN A 149 -5.78 -16.68 -11.63
C GLN A 149 -4.40 -16.45 -10.98
N ALA A 150 -4.23 -15.34 -10.25
CA ALA A 150 -2.96 -15.06 -9.58
C ALA A 150 -2.69 -16.03 -8.41
N ILE A 151 -3.73 -16.53 -7.74
CA ILE A 151 -3.59 -17.41 -6.56
C ILE A 151 -3.80 -18.90 -6.86
N ILE A 152 -4.17 -19.28 -8.08
CA ILE A 152 -4.67 -20.62 -8.43
C ILE A 152 -3.66 -21.76 -8.20
N HIS A 153 -2.37 -21.46 -8.28
CA HIS A 153 -1.26 -22.41 -8.07
C HIS A 153 -0.66 -22.33 -6.66
N GLU A 154 -1.38 -21.72 -5.71
CA GLU A 154 -0.99 -21.55 -4.31
C GLU A 154 0.41 -20.91 -4.13
N PRO A 155 0.68 -19.73 -4.71
CA PRO A 155 1.98 -19.07 -4.60
C PRO A 155 2.28 -18.66 -3.15
N LYS A 156 3.56 -18.42 -2.83
CA LYS A 156 3.99 -17.81 -1.56
C LYS A 156 3.90 -16.29 -1.56
N LEU A 157 4.08 -15.68 -2.74
CA LEU A 157 3.98 -14.24 -2.98
C LEU A 157 2.85 -13.94 -3.96
N VAL A 158 1.99 -12.99 -3.63
CA VAL A 158 0.97 -12.44 -4.53
C VAL A 158 1.26 -10.97 -4.78
N VAL A 159 1.41 -10.60 -6.05
CA VAL A 159 1.69 -9.22 -6.50
C VAL A 159 0.48 -8.72 -7.28
N LEU A 160 -0.09 -7.59 -6.87
CA LEU A 160 -1.31 -7.01 -7.43
C LEU A 160 -1.03 -5.54 -7.82
N ASP A 161 -1.02 -5.25 -9.11
CA ASP A 161 -0.79 -3.90 -9.62
C ASP A 161 -2.11 -3.14 -9.76
N GLU A 162 -2.33 -2.14 -8.91
CA GLU A 162 -3.54 -1.31 -8.81
C GLU A 162 -4.86 -2.12 -8.80
N PRO A 163 -5.04 -3.09 -7.88
CA PRO A 163 -6.15 -4.06 -7.93
C PRO A 163 -7.53 -3.45 -7.73
N THR A 164 -7.64 -2.21 -7.31
CA THR A 164 -8.88 -1.48 -7.02
C THR A 164 -9.20 -0.41 -8.05
N ASN A 165 -8.33 -0.22 -9.05
CA ASN A 165 -8.49 0.84 -10.04
C ASN A 165 -9.78 0.64 -10.88
N GLY A 166 -10.58 1.72 -10.99
CA GLY A 166 -11.82 1.71 -11.79
C GLY A 166 -12.99 0.97 -11.14
N LEU A 167 -12.91 0.61 -9.85
CA LEU A 167 -13.97 -0.03 -9.09
C LEU A 167 -14.79 1.00 -8.30
N ASP A 168 -16.07 0.69 -8.05
CA ASP A 168 -16.90 1.46 -7.13
C ASP A 168 -16.51 1.22 -5.66
N PRO A 169 -16.94 2.10 -4.71
CA PRO A 169 -16.54 2.00 -3.30
C PRO A 169 -16.87 0.65 -2.64
N ASN A 170 -17.98 0.01 -3.00
CA ASN A 170 -18.36 -1.29 -2.44
C ASN A 170 -17.44 -2.40 -2.96
N GLN A 171 -17.14 -2.38 -4.25
CA GLN A 171 -16.21 -3.32 -4.88
C GLN A 171 -14.79 -3.16 -4.34
N ILE A 172 -14.34 -1.92 -4.09
CA ILE A 172 -13.05 -1.64 -3.43
C ILE A 172 -12.99 -2.32 -2.06
N LEU A 173 -14.02 -2.17 -1.24
CA LEU A 173 -14.08 -2.79 0.09
C LEU A 173 -14.01 -4.33 -0.01
N GLU A 174 -14.73 -4.91 -0.97
CA GLU A 174 -14.73 -6.36 -1.20
C GLU A 174 -13.36 -6.88 -1.64
N VAL A 175 -12.67 -6.18 -2.56
CA VAL A 175 -11.32 -6.53 -3.01
C VAL A 175 -10.30 -6.38 -1.87
N ARG A 176 -10.39 -5.33 -1.04
CA ARG A 176 -9.54 -5.19 0.15
C ARG A 176 -9.71 -6.35 1.12
N ASN A 177 -10.96 -6.75 1.40
CA ASN A 177 -11.24 -7.89 2.26
C ASN A 177 -10.69 -9.20 1.68
N LEU A 178 -10.74 -9.36 0.36
CA LEU A 178 -10.14 -10.49 -0.34
C LEU A 178 -8.61 -10.48 -0.19
N ILE A 179 -7.96 -9.34 -0.38
CA ILE A 179 -6.51 -9.18 -0.19
C ILE A 179 -6.10 -9.56 1.24
N LYS A 180 -6.84 -9.09 2.26
CA LYS A 180 -6.60 -9.46 3.66
C LYS A 180 -6.73 -10.97 3.90
N LYS A 181 -7.75 -11.63 3.29
CA LYS A 181 -7.91 -13.08 3.37
C LYS A 181 -6.77 -13.85 2.69
N ILE A 182 -6.25 -13.35 1.57
CA ILE A 182 -5.10 -13.94 0.88
C ILE A 182 -3.85 -13.83 1.75
N ALA A 183 -3.67 -12.73 2.43
CA ALA A 183 -2.49 -12.47 3.26
C ALA A 183 -2.43 -13.28 4.57
N LEU A 184 -3.47 -14.02 4.93
CA LEU A 184 -3.45 -14.88 6.13
C LEU A 184 -2.39 -16.01 6.03
N ASP A 185 -2.06 -16.41 4.82
CA ASP A 185 -1.13 -17.52 4.53
C ASP A 185 -0.06 -17.18 3.48
N LYS A 186 -0.08 -15.97 2.94
CA LYS A 186 0.80 -15.52 1.85
C LYS A 186 1.41 -14.14 2.14
N ALA A 187 2.54 -13.85 1.51
CA ALA A 187 3.01 -12.46 1.39
C ALA A 187 2.25 -11.78 0.25
N VAL A 188 1.81 -10.54 0.46
CA VAL A 188 1.10 -9.77 -0.57
C VAL A 188 1.78 -8.43 -0.78
N ILE A 189 2.00 -8.07 -2.03
CA ILE A 189 2.36 -6.71 -2.45
C ILE A 189 1.22 -6.17 -3.29
N PHE A 190 0.73 -4.98 -2.99
CA PHE A 190 -0.11 -4.28 -3.95
C PHE A 190 0.32 -2.83 -4.13
N SER A 191 0.22 -2.34 -5.36
CA SER A 191 0.44 -0.93 -5.66
C SER A 191 -0.86 -0.15 -5.57
N SER A 192 -0.75 1.08 -5.13
CA SER A 192 -1.80 2.09 -5.26
C SER A 192 -1.17 3.48 -5.33
N HIS A 193 -1.86 4.40 -6.00
CA HIS A 193 -1.60 5.82 -5.89
C HIS A 193 -2.55 6.51 -4.89
N ILE A 194 -3.48 5.75 -4.30
CA ILE A 194 -4.48 6.21 -3.33
C ILE A 194 -4.04 5.79 -1.93
N LEU A 195 -3.61 6.76 -1.14
CA LEU A 195 -3.04 6.53 0.18
C LEU A 195 -4.01 5.89 1.17
N SER A 196 -5.29 6.27 1.14
CA SER A 196 -6.34 5.71 2.01
C SER A 196 -6.58 4.21 1.76
N GLU A 197 -6.30 3.69 0.56
CA GLU A 197 -6.37 2.27 0.28
C GLU A 197 -5.24 1.50 0.95
N VAL A 198 -4.02 2.05 0.86
CA VAL A 198 -2.82 1.48 1.50
C VAL A 198 -3.02 1.44 3.02
N GLN A 199 -3.48 2.54 3.62
CA GLN A 199 -3.77 2.59 5.05
C GLN A 199 -4.81 1.58 5.52
N ALA A 200 -5.88 1.42 4.76
CA ALA A 200 -6.96 0.51 5.14
C ALA A 200 -6.58 -0.97 5.01
N THR A 201 -5.45 -1.29 4.36
CA THR A 201 -5.14 -2.66 3.93
C THR A 201 -3.76 -3.15 4.38
N CYS A 202 -2.73 -2.30 4.39
CA CYS A 202 -1.33 -2.69 4.59
C CYS A 202 -0.88 -2.61 6.04
N GLN A 203 0.17 -3.36 6.35
CA GLN A 203 0.98 -3.23 7.56
C GLN A 203 2.30 -2.49 7.27
N ASP A 204 2.83 -2.66 6.07
CA ASP A 204 4.10 -2.08 5.65
C ASP A 204 3.90 -1.20 4.42
N ILE A 205 4.66 -0.11 4.33
CA ILE A 205 4.64 0.82 3.20
C ILE A 205 6.04 0.97 2.62
N ARG A 206 6.10 0.95 1.30
CA ARG A 206 7.27 1.38 0.52
C ARG A 206 6.80 2.46 -0.44
N MET A 207 7.36 3.65 -0.29
CA MET A 207 7.00 4.76 -1.16
C MET A 207 8.13 5.02 -2.15
N ILE A 208 7.79 4.96 -3.43
CA ILE A 208 8.71 5.27 -4.53
C ILE A 208 8.27 6.59 -5.16
N GLU A 209 9.23 7.49 -5.35
CA GLU A 209 9.02 8.75 -6.07
C GLU A 209 10.23 9.05 -6.95
N ASN A 210 9.99 9.44 -8.21
CA ASN A 210 11.05 9.68 -9.20
C ASN A 210 12.06 8.53 -9.36
N GLY A 211 11.61 7.28 -9.15
CA GLY A 211 12.45 6.09 -9.25
C GLY A 211 13.25 5.78 -7.99
N HIS A 212 13.11 6.54 -6.90
CA HIS A 212 13.83 6.34 -5.64
C HIS A 212 12.89 5.95 -4.51
N MET A 213 13.40 5.11 -3.58
CA MET A 213 12.70 4.81 -2.34
C MET A 213 12.79 6.02 -1.41
N VAL A 214 11.65 6.68 -1.13
CA VAL A 214 11.59 7.86 -0.25
C VAL A 214 11.06 7.51 1.16
N PHE A 215 10.40 6.36 1.31
CA PHE A 215 9.96 5.83 2.61
C PHE A 215 9.93 4.29 2.57
N SER A 216 10.36 3.66 3.67
CA SER A 216 10.44 2.21 3.77
C SER A 216 10.32 1.76 5.23
N ASP A 217 9.08 1.64 5.73
CA ASP A 217 8.79 1.23 7.11
C ASP A 217 7.35 0.71 7.27
N THR A 218 6.90 0.55 8.49
CA THR A 218 5.52 0.19 8.85
C THR A 218 4.54 1.33 8.57
N LEU A 219 3.25 0.98 8.49
CA LEU A 219 2.17 1.97 8.40
C LEU A 219 2.16 2.91 9.61
N ASP A 220 2.45 2.38 10.80
CA ASP A 220 2.49 3.20 12.03
C ASP A 220 3.62 4.23 11.98
N ALA A 221 4.81 3.84 11.51
CA ALA A 221 5.91 4.77 11.30
C ALA A 221 5.58 5.84 10.24
N PHE A 222 4.83 5.46 9.18
CA PHE A 222 4.35 6.41 8.18
C PHE A 222 3.36 7.42 8.78
N ASN A 223 2.38 6.95 9.57
CA ASN A 223 1.37 7.82 10.19
C ASN A 223 1.97 8.80 11.20
N ASN A 224 3.11 8.46 11.79
CA ASN A 224 3.85 9.28 12.76
C ASN A 224 5.09 9.96 12.14
N TYR A 225 5.20 9.99 10.81
CA TYR A 225 6.38 10.53 10.13
C TYR A 225 6.57 12.03 10.34
N ILE A 226 5.47 12.77 10.47
CA ILE A 226 5.47 14.19 10.81
C ILE A 226 4.84 14.31 12.20
N GLU A 227 5.56 14.93 13.13
CA GLU A 227 5.01 15.26 14.43
C GLU A 227 3.86 16.28 14.26
N ALA A 228 2.83 16.13 15.10
CA ALA A 228 1.72 17.06 15.10
C ALA A 228 2.21 18.45 15.54
N ASP A 229 1.94 19.45 14.76
CA ASP A 229 2.18 20.89 15.04
C ASP A 229 0.88 21.61 15.44
N LYS A 230 -0.25 20.88 15.47
CA LYS A 230 -1.57 21.39 15.83
C LYS A 230 -2.26 20.48 16.82
N LEU A 231 -3.04 21.08 17.68
CA LEU A 231 -3.98 20.38 18.53
C LEU A 231 -5.32 21.14 18.62
N THR A 232 -6.38 20.42 18.95
CA THR A 232 -7.66 21.01 19.30
C THR A 232 -7.91 20.88 20.80
N ALA A 233 -8.43 21.95 21.41
CA ALA A 233 -8.85 21.92 22.79
C ALA A 233 -10.27 22.49 22.94
N SER A 234 -11.06 21.91 23.84
CA SER A 234 -12.42 22.37 24.15
C SER A 234 -12.50 22.80 25.60
N PHE A 235 -13.09 23.97 25.83
CA PHE A 235 -13.20 24.59 27.16
C PHE A 235 -14.67 24.88 27.49
N GLU A 236 -15.03 24.75 28.78
CA GLU A 236 -16.34 25.22 29.26
C GLU A 236 -16.34 26.73 29.40
N ASN A 237 -15.24 27.29 29.94
CA ASN A 237 -14.97 28.72 30.05
C ASN A 237 -13.83 29.08 29.08
N PRO A 238 -14.11 29.34 27.80
CA PRO A 238 -13.06 29.54 26.81
C PRO A 238 -12.32 30.86 27.08
N PRO A 239 -10.96 30.86 27.08
CA PRO A 239 -10.17 32.06 27.22
C PRO A 239 -10.24 32.91 25.95
N VAL A 240 -9.81 34.17 26.05
CA VAL A 240 -9.54 34.96 24.85
C VAL A 240 -8.28 34.46 24.13
N VAL A 241 -8.19 34.62 22.81
CA VAL A 241 -7.07 34.09 21.99
C VAL A 241 -5.71 34.58 22.52
N GLU A 242 -5.66 35.82 23.02
CA GLU A 242 -4.46 36.43 23.57
C GLU A 242 -3.88 35.69 24.78
N ALA A 243 -4.73 35.01 25.56
CA ALA A 243 -4.29 34.25 26.72
C ALA A 243 -3.42 33.03 26.34
N PHE A 244 -3.55 32.50 25.14
CA PHE A 244 -2.69 31.40 24.66
C PHE A 244 -1.26 31.87 24.36
N LYS A 245 -1.03 33.19 24.11
CA LYS A 245 0.30 33.76 23.86
C LYS A 245 1.21 33.74 25.10
N GLU A 246 0.64 33.52 26.29
CA GLU A 246 1.42 33.32 27.51
C GLU A 246 2.22 32.02 27.50
N ILE A 247 1.87 31.08 26.62
CA ILE A 247 2.58 29.82 26.40
C ILE A 247 3.50 30.01 25.19
N SER A 248 4.80 30.10 25.43
CA SER A 248 5.81 30.54 24.43
C SER A 248 5.85 29.68 23.19
N GLU A 249 5.48 28.41 23.28
CA GLU A 249 5.49 27.44 22.18
C GLU A 249 4.26 27.59 21.28
N ILE A 250 3.22 28.33 21.70
CA ILE A 250 2.01 28.55 20.88
C ILE A 250 2.26 29.68 19.89
N THR A 251 2.24 29.34 18.60
CA THR A 251 2.43 30.31 17.52
C THR A 251 1.12 30.89 17.01
N ASN A 252 0.02 30.12 17.10
CA ASN A 252 -1.29 30.62 16.67
C ASN A 252 -2.42 29.87 17.42
N ALA A 253 -3.56 30.54 17.60
CA ALA A 253 -4.78 29.95 18.15
C ALA A 253 -6.00 30.52 17.43
N VAL A 254 -6.90 29.63 16.94
CA VAL A 254 -8.10 30.01 16.21
C VAL A 254 -9.30 29.24 16.74
N TYR A 255 -10.37 29.94 17.10
CA TYR A 255 -11.62 29.32 17.51
C TYR A 255 -12.36 28.71 16.32
N LEU A 256 -12.56 27.40 16.33
CA LEU A 256 -13.38 26.66 15.38
C LEU A 256 -14.88 26.75 15.72
N THR A 257 -15.17 26.79 17.02
CA THR A 257 -16.50 27.04 17.59
C THR A 257 -16.36 27.88 18.85
N PRO A 258 -17.44 28.44 19.45
CA PRO A 258 -17.32 29.24 20.67
C PRO A 258 -16.61 28.55 21.85
N LYS A 259 -16.49 27.21 21.83
CA LYS A 259 -15.86 26.43 22.92
C LYS A 259 -14.69 25.57 22.48
N LYS A 260 -14.39 25.47 21.16
CA LYS A 260 -13.33 24.65 20.62
C LYS A 260 -12.32 25.51 19.86
N VAL A 261 -11.07 25.45 20.27
CA VAL A 261 -9.95 26.17 19.66
C VAL A 261 -8.98 25.19 19.00
N GLN A 262 -8.46 25.56 17.85
CA GLN A 262 -7.30 24.95 17.22
C GLN A 262 -6.07 25.76 17.59
N ILE A 263 -5.05 25.10 18.10
CA ILE A 263 -3.80 25.68 18.56
C ILE A 263 -2.67 25.14 17.70
N THR A 264 -1.90 26.02 17.07
CA THR A 264 -0.66 25.70 16.37
C THR A 264 0.51 25.99 17.28
N PHE A 265 1.47 25.08 17.35
CA PHE A 265 2.59 25.18 18.26
C PHE A 265 3.90 24.72 17.62
N GLU A 266 5.03 25.13 18.21
CA GLU A 266 6.36 24.64 17.88
C GLU A 266 6.93 23.87 19.07
N GLY A 267 7.65 22.76 18.83
CA GLY A 267 8.27 21.94 19.88
C GLY A 267 7.62 20.59 20.05
N THR A 268 7.63 20.06 21.27
CA THR A 268 7.21 18.69 21.58
C THR A 268 5.75 18.59 22.01
N GLN A 269 5.24 17.37 22.09
CA GLN A 269 3.87 17.10 22.59
C GLN A 269 3.67 17.45 24.07
N GLU A 270 4.71 17.83 24.82
CA GLU A 270 4.63 18.35 26.18
C GLU A 270 3.79 19.64 26.27
N ILE A 271 3.55 20.32 25.15
CA ILE A 271 2.63 21.47 25.07
C ILE A 271 1.24 21.15 25.63
N ALA A 272 0.76 19.91 25.48
CA ALA A 272 -0.54 19.52 26.03
C ALA A 272 -0.56 19.62 27.56
N GLU A 273 0.51 19.21 28.23
CA GLU A 273 0.65 19.30 29.70
C GLU A 273 0.66 20.75 30.15
N LYS A 274 1.33 21.64 29.42
CA LYS A 274 1.35 23.08 29.70
C LYS A 274 -0.03 23.71 29.55
N ILE A 275 -0.76 23.36 28.47
CA ILE A 275 -2.13 23.85 28.28
C ILE A 275 -3.05 23.35 29.40
N VAL A 276 -2.92 22.10 29.83
CA VAL A 276 -3.67 21.54 30.95
C VAL A 276 -3.38 22.34 32.24
N ALA A 277 -2.09 22.56 32.58
CA ALA A 277 -1.69 23.30 33.77
C ALA A 277 -2.23 24.72 33.78
N VAL A 278 -2.08 25.47 32.67
CA VAL A 278 -2.57 26.84 32.52
C VAL A 278 -4.10 26.87 32.59
N SER A 279 -4.78 25.89 31.99
CA SER A 279 -6.24 25.77 32.02
C SER A 279 -6.80 25.56 33.44
N VAL A 280 -6.11 24.74 34.25
CA VAL A 280 -6.47 24.54 35.66
C VAL A 280 -6.25 25.84 36.48
N TYR A 281 -5.09 26.48 36.28
CA TYR A 281 -4.74 27.70 37.02
C TYR A 281 -5.73 28.84 36.71
N ASN A 282 -6.13 29.02 35.46
CA ASN A 282 -7.02 30.08 35.01
C ASN A 282 -8.51 29.71 34.99
N ASN A 283 -8.88 28.51 35.49
CA ASN A 283 -10.26 28.01 35.54
C ASN A 283 -10.97 28.02 34.18
N TRP A 284 -10.24 27.66 33.13
CA TRP A 284 -10.82 27.53 31.75
C TRP A 284 -11.69 26.30 31.61
N LYS A 285 -11.56 25.33 32.54
CA LYS A 285 -12.31 24.07 32.56
C LYS A 285 -12.15 23.32 31.25
N LEU A 286 -10.94 22.88 30.95
CA LEU A 286 -10.62 22.01 29.79
C LEU A 286 -11.48 20.75 29.82
N ARG A 287 -12.14 20.43 28.72
CA ARG A 287 -12.99 19.25 28.55
C ARG A 287 -12.33 18.19 27.68
N GLU A 288 -11.63 18.63 26.65
CA GLU A 288 -10.98 17.77 25.67
C GLU A 288 -9.71 18.44 25.16
N ILE A 289 -8.67 17.65 24.96
CA ILE A 289 -7.47 18.07 24.24
C ILE A 289 -7.03 16.91 23.36
N GLN A 290 -6.78 17.19 22.07
CA GLN A 290 -6.41 16.18 21.10
C GLN A 290 -5.44 16.76 20.08
N PHE A 291 -4.30 16.07 19.88
CA PHE A 291 -3.41 16.40 18.77
C PHE A 291 -4.09 16.12 17.43
N GLU A 292 -4.01 17.05 16.51
CA GLU A 292 -4.45 16.84 15.15
C GLU A 292 -3.43 15.96 14.45
N LYS A 293 -3.90 14.83 13.91
CA LYS A 293 -3.04 14.01 13.06
C LYS A 293 -2.76 14.79 11.79
N VAL A 294 -1.49 14.90 11.45
CA VAL A 294 -1.08 15.45 10.15
C VAL A 294 -1.75 14.66 9.04
N SER A 295 -2.28 15.35 8.06
CA SER A 295 -2.96 14.67 6.96
C SER A 295 -1.96 13.82 6.19
N LEU A 296 -2.44 12.67 5.72
CA LEU A 296 -1.59 11.76 4.96
C LEU A 296 -1.11 12.35 3.65
N ASP A 297 -1.93 13.22 3.06
CA ASP A 297 -1.56 13.93 1.84
C ASP A 297 -0.41 14.90 2.10
N GLU A 298 -0.33 15.49 3.30
CA GLU A 298 0.81 16.31 3.72
C GLU A 298 2.07 15.47 3.92
N ILE A 299 1.96 14.30 4.57
CA ILE A 299 3.09 13.35 4.71
C ILE A 299 3.58 12.92 3.33
N PHE A 300 2.66 12.56 2.45
CA PHE A 300 2.98 12.17 1.07
C PHE A 300 3.67 13.30 0.32
N ALA A 301 3.13 14.52 0.39
CA ALA A 301 3.69 15.70 -0.28
C ALA A 301 5.09 16.04 0.25
N GLN A 302 5.32 15.92 1.56
CA GLN A 302 6.63 16.17 2.15
C GLN A 302 7.67 15.13 1.72
N LEU A 303 7.29 13.85 1.72
CA LEU A 303 8.16 12.76 1.25
C LEU A 303 8.47 12.89 -0.25
N SER A 304 7.47 13.24 -1.06
CA SER A 304 7.65 13.44 -2.51
C SER A 304 8.63 14.58 -2.83
N LYS A 305 8.65 15.64 -2.02
CA LYS A 305 9.60 16.76 -2.18
C LYS A 305 11.04 16.36 -1.84
N LYS A 306 11.25 15.33 -1.01
CA LYS A 306 12.60 14.82 -0.68
C LYS A 306 13.18 13.93 -1.77
N ALA A 307 12.38 13.49 -2.74
CA ALA A 307 12.89 12.67 -3.84
C ALA A 307 13.86 13.48 -4.71
N PRO A 308 14.99 12.89 -5.11
CA PRO A 308 15.89 13.51 -6.10
C PRO A 308 15.10 13.82 -7.39
N SER A 309 15.38 14.96 -8.02
CA SER A 309 14.77 15.26 -9.32
C SER A 309 15.30 14.28 -10.38
N LYS A 310 14.45 13.81 -11.29
CA LYS A 310 14.86 12.90 -12.39
C LYS A 310 16.06 13.42 -13.21
N ASN A 311 16.31 14.74 -13.20
CA ASN A 311 17.35 15.39 -13.98
C ASN A 311 18.63 15.70 -13.20
N ALA A 312 18.75 15.35 -11.91
CA ALA A 312 19.92 15.71 -11.08
C ALA A 312 21.14 14.80 -11.27
N ILE A 313 21.14 13.86 -12.21
CA ILE A 313 22.21 12.85 -12.40
C ILE A 313 22.80 12.92 -13.83
N LEU A 314 22.85 14.10 -14.43
CA LEU A 314 23.57 14.36 -15.68
C LEU A 314 24.74 15.34 -15.47
N SER A 315 25.28 15.39 -14.27
CA SER A 315 26.53 16.13 -14.01
C SER A 315 27.61 15.24 -13.40
#